data_c4f810f5fe3eb5978734d3f5e9a46efb
#
_entry.id   c4f810f5fe3eb5978734d3f5e9a46efb
#
_cell.length_a   1.000
_cell.length_b   1.000
_cell.length_c   1.000
_cell.angle_alpha   90.00
_cell.angle_beta   90.00
_cell.angle_gamma   90.00
#
_symmetry.space_group_name_H-M   'P 1'
#
loop_
_entity.id
_entity.type
_entity.pdbx_description
1 polymer ?
#
loop_
_entity_poly.entity_id
_entity_poly.type
_entity_poly.pdbx_seq_one_letter_code
_entity_poly.pdbx_strand_id
1 'polypeptide(L)'
;MAWRDPFLFETADGELRAVWSAKVSPTRPAIAQARLKRAGDRIELLELGPPMELPDAELMTQAEVPKIYFDPKTGDYLMLVSACDRQHEGQPDSEVTQIHRLYRSRSPSGPWKAYGGSVSRLPGLDGLFGASLVQHDLSAGRLIVIGPYTENAGPERHLRFSEPREILIGTRADSERAGAA
;
A
#
# COMPACT_ATOMS: atom_id res chain seq x y z
N MET A 1 -4.45 -3.44 19.75
CA MET A 1 -4.08 -3.68 18.34
C MET A 1 -5.14 -3.00 17.49
N ALA A 2 -4.80 -2.00 16.69
CA ALA A 2 -5.78 -1.28 15.88
C ALA A 2 -5.96 -1.99 14.54
N TRP A 3 -7.19 -2.34 14.19
CA TRP A 3 -7.61 -2.74 12.87
C TRP A 3 -8.30 -1.53 12.25
N ARG A 4 -7.70 -0.93 11.21
CA ARG A 4 -8.16 0.32 10.62
C ARG A 4 -7.88 0.38 9.12
N ASP A 5 -8.40 1.40 8.45
CA ASP A 5 -8.16 1.73 7.05
C ASP A 5 -8.62 0.63 6.09
N PRO A 6 -9.89 0.20 6.13
CA PRO A 6 -10.34 -0.85 5.23
C PRO A 6 -10.35 -0.36 3.78
N PHE A 7 -9.84 -1.22 2.89
CA PHE A 7 -9.92 -1.03 1.45
C PHE A 7 -10.54 -2.26 0.80
N LEU A 8 -11.57 -2.04 -0.03
CA LEU A 8 -12.26 -3.09 -0.76
C LEU A 8 -11.80 -3.07 -2.22
N PHE A 9 -11.58 -4.25 -2.77
CA PHE A 9 -11.21 -4.41 -4.18
C PHE A 9 -11.76 -5.71 -4.75
N GLU A 10 -11.86 -5.76 -6.07
CA GLU A 10 -12.20 -6.97 -6.80
C GLU A 10 -10.92 -7.56 -7.42
N THR A 11 -10.78 -8.86 -7.31
CA THR A 11 -9.68 -9.61 -7.93
C THR A 11 -9.92 -9.78 -9.44
N ALA A 12 -8.92 -10.25 -10.16
CA ALA A 12 -9.00 -10.49 -11.60
C ALA A 12 -10.15 -11.43 -12.01
N ASP A 13 -10.53 -12.36 -11.14
CA ASP A 13 -11.61 -13.32 -11.32
C ASP A 13 -12.96 -12.85 -10.72
N GLY A 14 -13.03 -11.59 -10.25
CA GLY A 14 -14.25 -10.96 -9.75
C GLY A 14 -14.59 -11.29 -8.28
N GLU A 15 -13.67 -11.89 -7.52
CA GLU A 15 -13.87 -12.10 -6.10
C GLU A 15 -13.75 -10.77 -5.33
N LEU A 16 -14.72 -10.47 -4.47
CA LEU A 16 -14.66 -9.30 -3.60
C LEU A 16 -13.79 -9.57 -2.39
N ARG A 17 -12.82 -8.72 -2.14
CA ARG A 17 -11.90 -8.79 -1.01
C ARG A 17 -11.78 -7.48 -0.26
N ALA A 18 -11.32 -7.57 0.98
CA ALA A 18 -10.92 -6.43 1.78
C ALA A 18 -9.52 -6.65 2.37
N VAL A 19 -8.80 -5.53 2.53
CA VAL A 19 -7.55 -5.46 3.27
C VAL A 19 -7.61 -4.29 4.24
N TRP A 20 -6.84 -4.37 5.32
CA TRP A 20 -6.71 -3.28 6.29
C TRP A 20 -5.43 -3.39 7.10
N SER A 21 -5.06 -2.28 7.73
CA SER A 21 -3.88 -2.18 8.59
C SER A 21 -4.01 -3.10 9.79
N ALA A 22 -2.99 -3.87 10.08
CA ALA A 22 -2.91 -4.76 11.22
C ALA A 22 -1.48 -4.87 11.76
N LYS A 23 -1.31 -5.61 12.84
CA LYS A 23 -0.01 -5.94 13.41
C LYS A 23 0.02 -7.38 13.89
N VAL A 24 1.11 -8.08 13.69
CA VAL A 24 1.37 -9.40 14.28
C VAL A 24 2.06 -9.30 15.63
N SER A 25 2.70 -8.15 15.92
CA SER A 25 3.23 -7.79 17.24
C SER A 25 3.22 -6.26 17.39
N PRO A 26 3.47 -5.68 18.58
CA PRO A 26 3.45 -4.23 18.79
C PRO A 26 4.29 -3.42 17.81
N THR A 27 5.42 -3.97 17.36
CA THR A 27 6.38 -3.32 16.46
C THR A 27 6.46 -3.92 15.07
N ARG A 28 5.70 -4.99 14.78
CA ARG A 28 5.74 -5.66 13.48
C ARG A 28 4.39 -5.49 12.77
N PRO A 29 4.33 -4.64 11.73
CA PRO A 29 3.12 -4.45 10.95
C PRO A 29 2.84 -5.65 10.04
N ALA A 30 1.58 -5.80 9.69
CA ALA A 30 1.08 -6.74 8.69
C ALA A 30 -0.19 -6.17 8.06
N ILE A 31 -0.64 -6.75 6.97
CA ILE A 31 -1.91 -6.42 6.34
C ILE A 31 -2.88 -7.57 6.59
N ALA A 32 -4.00 -7.27 7.24
CA ALA A 32 -5.08 -8.22 7.37
C ALA A 32 -5.89 -8.29 6.07
N GLN A 33 -6.52 -9.44 5.81
CA GLN A 33 -7.29 -9.67 4.60
C GLN A 33 -8.53 -10.50 4.86
N ALA A 34 -9.55 -10.30 4.04
CA ALA A 34 -10.76 -11.10 4.04
C ALA A 34 -11.28 -11.34 2.62
N ARG A 35 -11.99 -12.46 2.48
CA ARG A 35 -12.87 -12.73 1.35
C ARG A 35 -14.29 -12.32 1.73
N LEU A 36 -14.96 -11.66 0.81
CA LEU A 36 -16.28 -11.09 1.02
C LEU A 36 -17.22 -11.55 -0.08
N LYS A 37 -18.51 -11.43 0.13
CA LYS A 37 -19.53 -11.57 -0.92
C LYS A 37 -20.55 -10.44 -0.85
N ARG A 38 -21.11 -10.09 -1.98
CA ARG A 38 -22.30 -9.24 -2.07
C ARG A 38 -23.53 -10.09 -1.79
N ALA A 39 -24.38 -9.65 -0.88
CA ALA A 39 -25.64 -10.26 -0.52
C ALA A 39 -26.76 -9.20 -0.58
N GLY A 40 -27.24 -8.92 -1.79
CA GLY A 40 -28.15 -7.81 -2.04
C GLY A 40 -27.49 -6.46 -1.78
N ASP A 41 -28.00 -5.69 -0.84
CA ASP A 41 -27.48 -4.39 -0.39
C ASP A 41 -26.38 -4.47 0.68
N ARG A 42 -25.97 -5.69 1.04
CA ARG A 42 -25.01 -5.95 2.12
C ARG A 42 -23.74 -6.60 1.60
N ILE A 43 -22.69 -6.45 2.38
CA ILE A 43 -21.43 -7.18 2.22
C ILE A 43 -21.30 -8.12 3.42
N GLU A 44 -21.09 -9.40 3.15
CA GLU A 44 -20.90 -10.43 4.14
C GLU A 44 -19.46 -10.94 4.14
N LEU A 45 -18.93 -11.17 5.32
CA LEU A 45 -17.64 -11.82 5.50
C LEU A 45 -17.79 -13.31 5.19
N LEU A 46 -16.98 -13.81 4.26
CA LEU A 46 -16.86 -15.24 3.98
C LEU A 46 -15.76 -15.88 4.80
N GLU A 47 -14.60 -15.24 4.84
CA GLU A 47 -13.40 -15.82 5.47
C GLU A 47 -12.41 -14.72 5.84
N LEU A 48 -11.77 -14.85 6.99
CA LEU A 48 -10.56 -14.11 7.35
C LEU A 48 -9.36 -14.91 6.89
N GLY A 49 -8.55 -14.33 6.02
CA GLY A 49 -7.30 -14.92 5.60
C GLY A 49 -6.18 -14.74 6.64
N PRO A 50 -5.07 -15.47 6.49
CA PRO A 50 -3.88 -15.22 7.29
C PRO A 50 -3.36 -13.81 7.02
N PRO A 51 -2.66 -13.18 8.00
CA PRO A 51 -2.05 -11.88 7.79
C PRO A 51 -1.03 -11.94 6.65
N MET A 52 -1.05 -10.94 5.78
CA MET A 52 -0.04 -10.78 4.74
C MET A 52 1.18 -10.10 5.33
N GLU A 53 2.31 -10.79 5.33
CA GLU A 53 3.57 -10.24 5.77
C GLU A 53 4.21 -9.41 4.64
N LEU A 54 4.85 -8.31 5.03
CA LEU A 54 5.59 -7.44 4.13
C LEU A 54 7.07 -7.83 4.16
N PRO A 55 7.77 -7.86 2.99
CA PRO A 55 9.15 -8.35 2.92
C PRO A 55 10.16 -7.48 3.68
N ASP A 56 9.80 -6.24 3.99
CA ASP A 56 10.61 -5.23 4.68
C ASP A 56 9.88 -4.66 5.92
N ALA A 57 9.09 -5.49 6.60
CA ALA A 57 8.31 -5.11 7.78
C ALA A 57 9.19 -4.64 8.96
N GLU A 58 10.45 -5.06 9.00
CA GLU A 58 11.42 -4.64 10.01
C GLU A 58 11.86 -3.16 9.88
N LEU A 59 11.62 -2.55 8.72
CA LEU A 59 11.96 -1.15 8.45
C LEU A 59 10.85 -0.16 8.84
N MET A 60 9.79 -0.64 9.49
CA MET A 60 8.65 0.17 9.88
C MET A 60 7.95 -0.42 11.11
N THR A 61 7.24 0.42 11.85
CA THR A 61 6.39 -0.02 12.97
C THR A 61 4.92 -0.06 12.60
N GLN A 62 4.53 0.64 11.53
CA GLN A 62 3.16 0.71 11.04
C GLN A 62 3.12 0.64 9.51
N ALA A 63 2.18 -0.13 8.99
CA ALA A 63 1.81 -0.20 7.59
C ALA A 63 0.32 0.14 7.49
N GLU A 64 0.02 1.31 6.98
CA GLU A 64 -1.32 1.92 7.06
C GLU A 64 -1.91 2.17 5.68
N VAL A 65 -3.22 2.29 5.65
CA VAL A 65 -4.01 2.62 4.45
C VAL A 65 -3.63 1.71 3.26
N PRO A 66 -3.57 0.39 3.43
CA PRO A 66 -3.20 -0.51 2.34
C PRO A 66 -4.24 -0.45 1.22
N LYS A 67 -3.79 -0.38 -0.02
CA LYS A 67 -4.64 -0.39 -1.21
C LYS A 67 -4.10 -1.35 -2.23
N ILE A 68 -4.93 -2.25 -2.73
CA ILE A 68 -4.56 -3.23 -3.73
C ILE A 68 -5.22 -2.89 -5.07
N TYR A 69 -4.42 -2.95 -6.13
CA TYR A 69 -4.84 -2.69 -7.51
C TYR A 69 -4.39 -3.85 -8.39
N PHE A 70 -5.21 -4.22 -9.35
CA PHE A 70 -4.87 -5.22 -10.36
C PHE A 70 -4.48 -4.53 -11.67
N ASP A 71 -3.35 -4.93 -12.24
CA ASP A 71 -2.94 -4.50 -13.58
C ASP A 71 -3.22 -5.63 -14.59
N PRO A 72 -4.26 -5.47 -15.44
CA PRO A 72 -4.61 -6.50 -16.40
C PRO A 72 -3.57 -6.70 -17.51
N LYS A 73 -2.71 -5.71 -17.77
CA LYS A 73 -1.67 -5.81 -18.80
C LYS A 73 -0.54 -6.75 -18.39
N THR A 74 -0.15 -6.70 -17.13
CA THR A 74 0.94 -7.54 -16.60
C THR A 74 0.44 -8.76 -15.83
N GLY A 75 -0.83 -8.75 -15.38
CA GLY A 75 -1.41 -9.75 -14.49
C GLY A 75 -0.86 -9.67 -13.06
N ASP A 76 -0.25 -8.54 -12.69
CA ASP A 76 0.26 -8.31 -11.34
C ASP A 76 -0.76 -7.56 -10.49
N TYR A 77 -0.74 -7.84 -9.20
CA TYR A 77 -1.34 -6.99 -8.17
C TYR A 77 -0.28 -6.04 -7.63
N LEU A 78 -0.67 -4.79 -7.43
CA LEU A 78 0.12 -3.78 -6.74
C LEU A 78 -0.51 -3.52 -5.37
N MET A 79 0.31 -3.42 -4.34
CA MET A 79 -0.13 -2.94 -3.03
C MET A 79 0.64 -1.67 -2.68
N LEU A 80 -0.09 -0.57 -2.53
CA LEU A 80 0.43 0.71 -2.03
C LEU A 80 0.11 0.80 -0.54
N VAL A 81 1.12 1.13 0.25
CA VAL A 81 1.04 1.23 1.71
C VAL A 81 1.70 2.53 2.16
N SER A 82 1.09 3.23 3.10
CA SER A 82 1.72 4.30 3.85
C SER A 82 2.39 3.72 5.08
N ALA A 83 3.69 3.86 5.18
CA ALA A 83 4.48 3.28 6.25
C ALA A 83 5.09 4.35 7.14
N CYS A 84 5.20 4.09 8.43
CA CYS A 84 5.91 4.97 9.34
C CYS A 84 6.62 4.17 10.46
N ASP A 85 7.54 4.87 11.13
CA ASP A 85 8.34 4.36 12.25
C ASP A 85 7.84 4.87 13.61
N ARG A 86 6.58 5.29 13.70
CA ARG A 86 5.98 5.80 14.95
C ARG A 86 6.09 4.80 16.09
N GLN A 87 6.65 5.23 17.20
CA GLN A 87 6.93 4.37 18.37
C GLN A 87 5.82 4.38 19.41
N HIS A 88 5.08 5.51 19.54
CA HIS A 88 4.00 5.65 20.52
C HIS A 88 2.89 6.58 20.01
N GLU A 89 1.72 6.43 20.59
CA GLU A 89 0.59 7.32 20.33
C GLU A 89 0.93 8.74 20.80
N GLY A 90 0.52 9.74 20.00
CA GLY A 90 0.80 11.15 20.28
C GLY A 90 2.22 11.62 19.92
N GLN A 91 3.07 10.75 19.35
CA GLN A 91 4.34 11.21 18.76
C GLN A 91 4.07 12.18 17.60
N PRO A 92 4.63 13.39 17.60
CA PRO A 92 4.42 14.37 16.53
C PRO A 92 4.82 13.82 15.16
N ASP A 93 4.07 14.16 14.12
CA ASP A 93 4.39 13.72 12.75
C ASP A 93 5.75 14.23 12.28
N SER A 94 6.21 15.37 12.78
CA SER A 94 7.55 15.93 12.50
C SER A 94 8.71 15.05 12.99
N GLU A 95 8.44 14.15 13.93
CA GLU A 95 9.42 13.19 14.49
C GLU A 95 9.29 11.80 13.86
N VAL A 96 8.35 11.62 12.93
CA VAL A 96 8.02 10.34 12.33
C VAL A 96 8.45 10.32 10.88
N THR A 97 9.21 9.30 10.50
CA THR A 97 9.49 9.04 9.08
C THR A 97 8.25 8.47 8.42
N GLN A 98 7.67 9.24 7.50
CA GLN A 98 6.50 8.81 6.72
C GLN A 98 6.93 8.57 5.29
N ILE A 99 6.68 7.36 4.78
CA ILE A 99 7.03 6.97 3.41
C ILE A 99 5.91 6.15 2.78
N HIS A 100 5.86 6.15 1.47
CA HIS A 100 5.02 5.23 0.72
C HIS A 100 5.86 4.05 0.24
N ARG A 101 5.26 2.85 0.32
CA ARG A 101 5.86 1.61 -0.13
C ARG A 101 4.98 0.96 -1.17
N LEU A 102 5.63 0.43 -2.21
CA LEU A 102 4.96 -0.26 -3.29
C LEU A 102 5.45 -1.70 -3.36
N TYR A 103 4.51 -2.61 -3.38
CA TYR A 103 4.76 -4.05 -3.51
C TYR A 103 4.05 -4.60 -4.72
N ARG A 104 4.52 -5.74 -5.21
CA ARG A 104 3.86 -6.50 -6.28
C ARG A 104 3.70 -7.96 -5.90
N SER A 105 2.70 -8.61 -6.46
CA SER A 105 2.47 -10.06 -6.36
C SER A 105 1.67 -10.55 -7.57
N ARG A 106 1.78 -11.85 -7.86
CA ARG A 106 0.89 -12.55 -8.81
C ARG A 106 -0.44 -12.97 -8.20
N SER A 107 -0.55 -12.91 -6.89
CA SER A 107 -1.75 -13.26 -6.15
C SER A 107 -2.19 -12.10 -5.26
N PRO A 108 -3.51 -11.85 -5.10
CA PRO A 108 -4.00 -10.81 -4.21
C PRO A 108 -3.67 -11.05 -2.72
N SER A 109 -3.28 -12.27 -2.37
CA SER A 109 -2.86 -12.64 -0.99
C SER A 109 -1.33 -12.72 -0.82
N GLY A 110 -0.55 -12.39 -1.84
CA GLY A 110 0.91 -12.53 -1.82
C GLY A 110 1.39 -13.90 -2.36
N PRO A 111 2.66 -14.26 -2.15
CA PRO A 111 3.66 -13.46 -1.42
C PRO A 111 3.99 -12.14 -2.12
N TRP A 112 4.15 -11.10 -1.32
CA TRP A 112 4.46 -9.76 -1.80
C TRP A 112 5.98 -9.58 -1.93
N LYS A 113 6.38 -8.86 -2.96
CA LYS A 113 7.78 -8.48 -3.22
C LYS A 113 7.85 -6.96 -3.33
N ALA A 114 8.92 -6.36 -2.83
CA ALA A 114 9.19 -4.94 -3.05
C ALA A 114 9.23 -4.64 -4.56
N TYR A 115 8.55 -3.58 -4.97
CA TYR A 115 8.65 -3.10 -6.35
C TYR A 115 9.95 -2.28 -6.49
N GLY A 116 10.82 -2.68 -7.41
CA GLY A 116 12.09 -1.96 -7.63
C GLY A 116 13.28 -2.49 -6.82
N GLY A 117 13.23 -3.71 -6.29
CA GLY A 117 14.39 -4.36 -5.67
C GLY A 117 14.26 -4.56 -4.15
N SER A 118 15.33 -4.33 -3.39
CA SER A 118 15.38 -4.62 -1.94
C SER A 118 14.58 -3.65 -1.07
N VAL A 119 14.26 -2.45 -1.58
CA VAL A 119 13.52 -1.42 -0.83
C VAL A 119 12.27 -1.02 -1.63
N SER A 120 11.13 -1.14 -0.98
CA SER A 120 9.83 -0.84 -1.59
C SER A 120 9.45 0.65 -1.62
N ARG A 121 10.36 1.56 -1.22
CA ARG A 121 10.06 3.00 -1.12
C ARG A 121 9.67 3.60 -2.47
N LEU A 122 8.52 4.28 -2.49
CA LEU A 122 8.04 5.03 -3.62
C LEU A 122 8.45 6.52 -3.44
N PRO A 123 9.31 7.06 -4.30
CA PRO A 123 9.78 8.45 -4.18
C PRO A 123 8.71 9.46 -4.61
N GLY A 124 8.94 10.75 -4.33
CA GLY A 124 8.13 11.85 -4.84
C GLY A 124 6.78 12.04 -4.16
N LEU A 125 6.53 11.35 -3.05
CA LEU A 125 5.29 11.44 -2.27
C LEU A 125 5.50 12.09 -0.90
N ASP A 126 6.58 12.85 -0.74
CA ASP A 126 6.88 13.53 0.52
C ASP A 126 5.74 14.47 0.93
N GLY A 127 5.43 14.48 2.21
CA GLY A 127 4.33 15.25 2.80
C GLY A 127 2.93 14.68 2.51
N LEU A 128 2.80 13.53 1.85
CA LEU A 128 1.53 12.83 1.67
C LEU A 128 1.45 11.61 2.60
N PHE A 129 0.22 11.24 2.97
CA PHE A 129 -0.06 9.99 3.67
C PHE A 129 -1.39 9.41 3.19
N GLY A 130 -1.51 8.08 3.12
CA GLY A 130 -2.71 7.44 2.61
C GLY A 130 -2.96 7.65 1.12
N ALA A 131 -1.91 7.81 0.32
CA ALA A 131 -2.02 8.04 -1.11
C ALA A 131 -2.74 6.91 -1.85
N SER A 132 -3.30 7.24 -3.02
CA SER A 132 -4.02 6.33 -3.91
C SER A 132 -3.43 6.37 -5.31
N LEU A 133 -3.39 5.23 -6.00
CA LEU A 133 -3.16 5.20 -7.44
C LEU A 133 -4.45 5.63 -8.16
N VAL A 134 -4.35 6.65 -8.98
CA VAL A 134 -5.42 7.09 -9.87
C VAL A 134 -5.31 6.37 -11.21
N GLN A 135 -4.07 6.12 -11.62
CA GLN A 135 -3.74 5.39 -12.83
C GLN A 135 -2.41 4.65 -12.64
N HIS A 136 -2.29 3.50 -13.25
CA HIS A 136 -1.04 2.75 -13.33
C HIS A 136 -0.86 2.12 -14.70
N ASP A 137 0.39 2.09 -15.16
CA ASP A 137 0.83 1.37 -16.34
C ASP A 137 2.20 0.74 -16.03
N LEU A 138 2.16 -0.50 -15.57
CA LEU A 138 3.39 -1.22 -15.19
C LEU A 138 4.25 -1.57 -16.39
N SER A 139 3.68 -1.67 -17.58
CA SER A 139 4.43 -1.92 -18.81
C SER A 139 5.28 -0.71 -19.21
N ALA A 140 4.79 0.49 -18.90
CA ALA A 140 5.51 1.76 -19.08
C ALA A 140 6.29 2.19 -17.83
N GLY A 141 6.18 1.47 -16.71
CA GLY A 141 6.81 1.85 -15.45
C GLY A 141 6.27 3.16 -14.87
N ARG A 142 4.97 3.44 -15.04
CA ARG A 142 4.36 4.73 -14.74
C ARG A 142 3.18 4.59 -13.79
N LEU A 143 3.14 5.47 -12.77
CA LEU A 143 2.01 5.61 -11.84
C LEU A 143 1.56 7.06 -11.80
N ILE A 144 0.25 7.29 -11.64
CA ILE A 144 -0.31 8.58 -11.26
C ILE A 144 -0.91 8.42 -9.87
N VAL A 145 -0.47 9.26 -8.95
CA VAL A 145 -0.78 9.16 -7.53
C VAL A 145 -1.36 10.47 -7.03
N ILE A 146 -2.37 10.40 -6.16
CA ILE A 146 -2.87 11.52 -5.36
C ILE A 146 -2.91 11.12 -3.89
N GLY A 147 -2.84 12.08 -2.99
CA GLY A 147 -2.98 11.81 -1.56
C GLY A 147 -3.24 13.07 -0.74
N PRO A 148 -3.79 12.91 0.46
CA PRO A 148 -3.90 14.03 1.39
C PRO A 148 -2.51 14.43 1.90
N TYR A 149 -2.33 15.73 2.07
CA TYR A 149 -1.14 16.28 2.72
C TYR A 149 -1.23 16.10 4.23
N THR A 150 -0.10 15.73 4.84
CA THR A 150 0.08 15.72 6.31
C THR A 150 0.54 17.09 6.81
N GLU A 151 0.62 17.26 8.14
CA GLU A 151 1.15 18.48 8.75
C GLU A 151 2.59 18.80 8.30
N ASN A 152 3.40 17.78 7.94
CA ASN A 152 4.76 17.95 7.41
C ASN A 152 4.81 18.69 6.06
N ALA A 153 3.70 18.81 5.36
CA ALA A 153 3.61 19.58 4.12
C ALA A 153 3.39 21.08 4.35
N GLY A 154 3.28 21.50 5.62
CA GLY A 154 3.01 22.87 6.03
C GLY A 154 1.51 23.20 6.15
N PRO A 155 1.18 24.25 6.94
CA PRO A 155 -0.20 24.55 7.32
C PRO A 155 -1.13 24.85 6.13
N GLU A 156 -0.59 25.45 5.06
CA GLU A 156 -1.36 25.80 3.86
C GLU A 156 -1.86 24.56 3.09
N ARG A 157 -1.20 23.43 3.23
CA ARG A 157 -1.48 22.19 2.50
C ARG A 157 -2.13 21.10 3.35
N HIS A 158 -1.98 21.17 4.66
CA HIS A 158 -2.50 20.18 5.59
C HIS A 158 -3.99 19.87 5.32
N LEU A 159 -4.33 18.58 5.27
CA LEU A 159 -5.66 18.03 4.96
C LEU A 159 -6.22 18.38 3.56
N ARG A 160 -5.44 18.97 2.67
CA ARG A 160 -5.80 19.11 1.26
C ARG A 160 -5.26 17.90 0.48
N PHE A 161 -5.88 17.60 -0.64
CA PHE A 161 -5.33 16.63 -1.59
C PHE A 161 -4.27 17.28 -2.48
N SER A 162 -3.27 16.50 -2.84
CA SER A 162 -2.26 16.90 -3.83
C SER A 162 -2.88 16.93 -5.23
N GLU A 163 -2.26 17.72 -6.12
CA GLU A 163 -2.41 17.50 -7.54
C GLU A 163 -1.92 16.09 -7.92
N PRO A 164 -2.42 15.50 -9.02
CA PRO A 164 -1.91 14.22 -9.51
C PRO A 164 -0.39 14.29 -9.72
N ARG A 165 0.34 13.34 -9.13
CA ARG A 165 1.79 13.22 -9.26
C ARG A 165 2.13 12.04 -10.14
N GLU A 166 2.93 12.26 -11.15
CA GLU A 166 3.49 11.20 -11.96
C GLU A 166 4.76 10.64 -11.30
N ILE A 167 4.80 9.32 -11.14
CA ILE A 167 5.93 8.60 -10.56
C ILE A 167 6.42 7.58 -11.59
N LEU A 168 7.70 7.64 -11.90
CA LEU A 168 8.39 6.62 -12.72
C LEU A 168 9.02 5.58 -11.80
N ILE A 169 8.63 4.32 -11.97
CA ILE A 169 9.01 3.20 -11.07
C ILE A 169 9.92 2.16 -11.73
N GLY A 170 10.40 2.43 -12.93
CA GLY A 170 11.06 1.43 -13.76
C GLY A 170 10.08 0.37 -14.29
N THR A 171 10.50 -0.38 -15.29
CA THR A 171 9.69 -1.47 -15.83
C THR A 171 9.86 -2.74 -15.00
N ARG A 172 8.96 -3.70 -15.19
CA ARG A 172 9.08 -5.03 -14.58
C ARG A 172 10.43 -5.70 -14.88
N ALA A 173 10.92 -5.57 -16.12
CA ALA A 173 12.21 -6.14 -16.54
C ALA A 173 13.38 -5.54 -15.75
N ASP A 174 13.31 -4.24 -15.41
CA ASP A 174 14.35 -3.58 -14.62
C ASP A 174 14.33 -4.09 -13.17
N SER A 175 13.15 -4.27 -12.58
CA SER A 175 13.01 -4.77 -11.21
C SER A 175 13.39 -6.27 -11.04
N GLU A 176 13.23 -7.07 -12.09
CA GLU A 176 13.68 -8.49 -12.08
C GLU A 176 15.21 -8.59 -12.19
N ARG A 177 15.87 -7.71 -12.91
CA ARG A 177 17.34 -7.64 -13.00
C ARG A 177 17.97 -7.17 -11.68
N ALA A 178 17.37 -6.20 -11.01
CA ALA A 178 17.87 -5.68 -9.73
C ALA A 178 17.75 -6.69 -8.57
N GLY A 179 16.80 -7.64 -8.65
CA GLY A 179 16.64 -8.71 -7.66
C GLY A 179 17.48 -9.96 -7.89
N ALA A 180 18.21 -10.04 -9.00
CA ALA A 180 19.07 -11.17 -9.37
C ALA A 180 20.58 -10.90 -9.15
N ALA A 181 20.93 -9.71 -8.69
CA ALA A 181 22.30 -9.27 -8.36
C ALA A 181 22.48 -9.18 -6.84
#